data_b40d66574d98410079b3cce0b8592e3b
#
_entry.id   b40d66574d98410079b3cce0b8592e3b
#
_cell.length_a   1.000
_cell.length_b   1.000
_cell.length_c   1.000
_cell.angle_alpha   90.00
_cell.angle_beta   90.00
_cell.angle_gamma   90.00
#
_symmetry.space_group_name_H-M   'P 1'
#
loop_
_entity.id
_entity.type
_entity.pdbx_description
1 polymer ?
#
loop_
_entity_poly.entity_id
_entity_poly.type
_entity_poly.pdbx_seq_one_letter_code
_entity_poly.pdbx_strand_id
1 'polypeptide(L)'
;MQTIIIKLDAQKLTNPDLDMRYTIPDYIEEYTNKQITDNGYDYINESGTELAIWLAAEDAASQVQNVIHCLKTKRFCGNDLSQTAQIYISEQENAEIDVCTEVSFTPNPSGELHLPDYVKVIVMEEQNIVSVSFAIEAPKPYALGEKLNAIDDQAYMNGYNWAALLDYYLEMNLPDLLEGMKTDLEAGSYAAYYEDTPENRKKASQYADLIHYLVDNEEDLCQTIKNFMIRCTRKRQ
;
A
#
# COMPACT_ATOMS: atom_id res chain seq x y z
N MET A 1 -21.74 15.01 9.34
CA MET A 1 -20.82 14.28 8.45
C MET A 1 -21.48 14.09 7.10
N GLN A 2 -20.69 14.04 6.03
CA GLN A 2 -21.14 13.79 4.66
C GLN A 2 -20.74 12.36 4.27
N THR A 3 -21.35 11.80 3.24
CA THR A 3 -21.15 10.41 2.85
C THR A 3 -20.24 10.27 1.63
N ILE A 4 -19.31 9.32 1.69
CA ILE A 4 -18.58 8.78 0.54
C ILE A 4 -18.88 7.28 0.48
N ILE A 5 -19.21 6.74 -0.70
CA ILE A 5 -19.46 5.31 -0.88
C ILE A 5 -18.47 4.76 -1.89
N ILE A 6 -17.84 3.63 -1.57
CA ILE A 6 -17.05 2.83 -2.51
C ILE A 6 -17.88 1.59 -2.85
N LYS A 7 -18.26 1.47 -4.12
CA LYS A 7 -18.98 0.31 -4.64
C LYS A 7 -18.02 -0.63 -5.38
N LEU A 8 -18.06 -1.90 -5.05
CA LEU A 8 -17.27 -2.97 -5.65
C LEU A 8 -18.19 -4.05 -6.22
N ASP A 9 -17.89 -4.54 -7.41
CA ASP A 9 -18.55 -5.69 -8.04
C ASP A 9 -17.59 -6.89 -7.97
N ALA A 10 -17.93 -7.90 -7.16
CA ALA A 10 -17.10 -9.09 -6.97
C ALA A 10 -16.79 -9.83 -8.29
N GLN A 11 -17.67 -9.71 -9.30
CA GLN A 11 -17.46 -10.35 -10.60
C GLN A 11 -16.37 -9.66 -11.43
N LYS A 12 -16.01 -8.41 -11.10
CA LYS A 12 -14.95 -7.64 -11.78
C LYS A 12 -13.62 -7.72 -11.07
N LEU A 13 -13.57 -8.33 -9.87
CA LEU A 13 -12.37 -8.46 -9.07
C LEU A 13 -11.58 -9.69 -9.47
N THR A 14 -10.26 -9.58 -9.49
CA THR A 14 -9.35 -10.72 -9.71
C THR A 14 -9.38 -11.68 -8.52
N ASN A 15 -9.48 -11.13 -7.32
CA ASN A 15 -9.59 -11.87 -6.06
C ASN A 15 -10.70 -11.25 -5.21
N PRO A 16 -11.96 -11.73 -5.32
CA PRO A 16 -13.07 -11.24 -4.51
C PRO A 16 -12.93 -11.73 -3.06
N ASP A 17 -12.27 -10.93 -2.24
CA ASP A 17 -12.03 -11.21 -0.82
C ASP A 17 -12.92 -10.33 0.05
N LEU A 18 -13.62 -10.95 1.01
CA LEU A 18 -14.53 -10.25 1.90
C LEU A 18 -13.82 -9.31 2.89
N ASP A 19 -12.53 -9.54 3.14
CA ASP A 19 -11.76 -8.70 4.04
C ASP A 19 -11.54 -7.28 3.50
N MET A 20 -11.80 -7.05 2.20
CA MET A 20 -11.78 -5.70 1.63
C MET A 20 -12.75 -4.73 2.33
N ARG A 21 -13.87 -5.22 2.87
CA ARG A 21 -14.85 -4.41 3.64
C ARG A 21 -14.27 -3.79 4.91
N TYR A 22 -13.16 -4.31 5.41
CA TYR A 22 -12.42 -3.80 6.56
C TYR A 22 -11.12 -3.14 6.15
N THR A 23 -10.34 -3.80 5.29
CA THR A 23 -8.99 -3.32 4.92
C THR A 23 -9.01 -2.03 4.10
N ILE A 24 -10.09 -1.76 3.35
CA ILE A 24 -10.22 -0.50 2.59
C ILE A 24 -10.50 0.68 3.53
N PRO A 25 -11.56 0.66 4.37
CA PRO A 25 -11.81 1.78 5.27
C PRO A 25 -10.69 1.98 6.29
N ASP A 26 -10.13 0.92 6.87
CA ASP A 26 -9.01 1.01 7.81
C ASP A 26 -7.81 1.75 7.19
N TYR A 27 -7.43 1.40 5.96
CA TYR A 27 -6.34 2.06 5.26
C TYR A 27 -6.64 3.53 4.94
N ILE A 28 -7.86 3.84 4.50
CA ILE A 28 -8.26 5.21 4.19
C ILE A 28 -8.30 6.06 5.46
N GLU A 29 -8.80 5.52 6.57
CA GLU A 29 -8.83 6.20 7.87
C GLU A 29 -7.43 6.54 8.36
N GLU A 30 -6.50 5.58 8.26
CA GLU A 30 -5.09 5.78 8.61
C GLU A 30 -4.43 6.80 7.68
N TYR A 31 -4.55 6.64 6.36
CA TYR A 31 -3.97 7.54 5.36
C TYR A 31 -4.42 9.00 5.54
N THR A 32 -5.68 9.21 5.92
CA THR A 32 -6.27 10.55 6.08
C THR A 32 -6.16 11.11 7.50
N ASN A 33 -5.44 10.43 8.40
CA ASN A 33 -5.38 10.79 9.82
C ASN A 33 -6.79 10.99 10.41
N LYS A 34 -7.70 10.06 10.14
CA LYS A 34 -9.10 10.05 10.61
C LYS A 34 -9.97 11.21 10.11
N GLN A 35 -9.56 11.88 9.03
CA GLN A 35 -10.44 12.85 8.36
C GLN A 35 -11.56 12.18 7.58
N ILE A 36 -11.36 10.93 7.20
CA ILE A 36 -12.37 10.00 6.68
C ILE A 36 -12.41 8.82 7.64
N THR A 37 -13.61 8.41 8.06
CA THR A 37 -13.79 7.28 8.97
C THR A 37 -14.70 6.23 8.39
N ASP A 38 -14.54 4.98 8.83
CA ASP A 38 -15.46 3.89 8.50
C ASP A 38 -16.87 4.20 8.99
N ASN A 39 -17.85 3.93 8.15
CA ASN A 39 -19.28 4.10 8.46
C ASN A 39 -20.11 2.85 8.06
N GLY A 40 -19.44 1.70 7.94
CA GLY A 40 -20.06 0.41 7.69
C GLY A 40 -20.09 -0.02 6.22
N TYR A 41 -20.65 -1.17 5.98
CA TYR A 41 -20.79 -1.78 4.65
C TYR A 41 -22.08 -2.57 4.55
N ASP A 42 -22.55 -2.79 3.30
CA ASP A 42 -23.66 -3.72 3.01
C ASP A 42 -23.54 -4.24 1.57
N TYR A 43 -24.28 -5.32 1.30
CA TYR A 43 -24.49 -5.82 -0.06
C TYR A 43 -25.74 -5.16 -0.64
N ILE A 44 -25.56 -4.47 -1.77
CA ILE A 44 -26.61 -3.63 -2.36
C ILE A 44 -27.41 -4.32 -3.48
N ASN A 45 -27.14 -5.61 -3.73
CA ASN A 45 -27.92 -6.41 -4.67
C ASN A 45 -28.34 -7.76 -4.07
N GLU A 46 -29.42 -8.35 -4.60
CA GLU A 46 -29.99 -9.63 -4.11
C GLU A 46 -29.01 -10.81 -4.24
N SER A 47 -28.08 -10.76 -5.19
CA SER A 47 -27.09 -11.82 -5.43
C SER A 47 -25.89 -11.76 -4.47
N GLY A 48 -25.76 -10.69 -3.68
CA GLY A 48 -24.60 -10.49 -2.78
C GLY A 48 -23.28 -10.32 -3.51
N THR A 49 -23.29 -9.87 -4.76
CA THR A 49 -22.08 -9.66 -5.57
C THR A 49 -21.63 -8.22 -5.61
N GLU A 50 -22.47 -7.27 -5.25
CA GLU A 50 -22.13 -5.86 -5.17
C GLU A 50 -22.01 -5.43 -3.70
N LEU A 51 -20.80 -5.12 -3.29
CA LEU A 51 -20.46 -4.60 -1.97
C LEU A 51 -20.38 -3.08 -2.03
N ALA A 52 -21.06 -2.41 -1.11
CA ALA A 52 -20.87 -0.98 -0.85
C ALA A 52 -20.23 -0.79 0.53
N ILE A 53 -19.26 0.13 0.61
CA ILE A 53 -18.56 0.53 1.82
C ILE A 53 -18.84 2.01 2.01
N TRP A 54 -19.45 2.37 3.15
CA TRP A 54 -19.74 3.74 3.53
C TRP A 54 -18.60 4.32 4.33
N LEU A 55 -18.23 5.54 3.98
CA LEU A 55 -17.26 6.34 4.70
C LEU A 55 -17.89 7.67 5.07
N ALA A 56 -17.50 8.22 6.21
CA ALA A 56 -17.96 9.50 6.71
C ALA A 56 -16.81 10.53 6.69
N ALA A 57 -17.09 11.74 6.18
CA ALA A 57 -16.15 12.86 6.17
C ALA A 57 -16.88 14.17 6.52
N GLU A 58 -16.17 15.20 6.99
CA GLU A 58 -16.78 16.53 7.19
C GLU A 58 -17.17 17.18 5.86
N ASP A 59 -16.34 17.00 4.83
CA ASP A 59 -16.56 17.49 3.47
C ASP A 59 -16.18 16.39 2.47
N ALA A 60 -17.18 15.66 1.96
CA ALA A 60 -16.99 14.55 1.04
C ALA A 60 -16.36 15.00 -0.30
N ALA A 61 -16.74 16.18 -0.80
CA ALA A 61 -16.23 16.69 -2.06
C ALA A 61 -14.75 17.04 -2.00
N SER A 62 -14.26 17.55 -0.89
CA SER A 62 -12.84 17.83 -0.69
C SER A 62 -12.03 16.57 -0.42
N GLN A 63 -12.61 15.58 0.27
CA GLN A 63 -11.92 14.37 0.73
C GLN A 63 -11.93 13.23 -0.30
N VAL A 64 -12.83 13.23 -1.27
CA VAL A 64 -12.95 12.15 -2.26
C VAL A 64 -11.66 11.90 -3.05
N GLN A 65 -10.83 12.92 -3.26
CA GLN A 65 -9.55 12.77 -3.95
C GLN A 65 -8.55 11.92 -3.15
N ASN A 66 -8.62 11.93 -1.83
CA ASN A 66 -7.82 11.05 -0.97
C ASN A 66 -8.27 9.58 -1.13
N VAL A 67 -9.58 9.34 -1.20
CA VAL A 67 -10.13 8.00 -1.48
C VAL A 67 -9.65 7.50 -2.85
N ILE A 68 -9.80 8.32 -3.90
CA ILE A 68 -9.32 7.99 -5.25
C ILE A 68 -7.82 7.67 -5.23
N HIS A 69 -7.03 8.46 -4.54
CA HIS A 69 -5.60 8.23 -4.40
C HIS A 69 -5.32 6.86 -3.77
N CYS A 70 -5.97 6.52 -2.66
CA CYS A 70 -5.82 5.22 -1.99
C CYS A 70 -6.17 4.05 -2.93
N LEU A 71 -7.29 4.13 -3.66
CA LEU A 71 -7.71 3.08 -4.59
C LEU A 71 -6.79 2.94 -5.81
N LYS A 72 -6.07 4.01 -6.18
CA LYS A 72 -5.11 4.01 -7.29
C LYS A 72 -3.71 3.54 -6.90
N THR A 73 -3.32 3.78 -5.67
CA THR A 73 -1.93 3.56 -5.21
C THR A 73 -1.75 2.28 -4.42
N LYS A 74 -2.84 1.72 -3.85
CA LYS A 74 -2.79 0.48 -3.07
C LYS A 74 -3.59 -0.64 -3.72
N ARG A 75 -3.05 -1.87 -3.67
CA ARG A 75 -3.82 -3.08 -3.94
C ARG A 75 -4.47 -3.61 -2.67
N PHE A 76 -5.77 -3.80 -2.75
CA PHE A 76 -6.54 -4.41 -1.68
C PHE A 76 -6.80 -5.88 -2.02
N CYS A 77 -6.28 -6.79 -1.19
CA CYS A 77 -6.36 -8.24 -1.44
C CYS A 77 -5.88 -8.65 -2.86
N GLY A 78 -4.87 -7.93 -3.39
CA GLY A 78 -4.32 -8.17 -4.73
C GLY A 78 -5.10 -7.53 -5.89
N ASN A 79 -6.19 -6.79 -5.62
CA ASN A 79 -6.98 -6.13 -6.65
C ASN A 79 -6.52 -4.68 -6.89
N ASP A 80 -6.45 -4.28 -8.16
CA ASP A 80 -6.37 -2.87 -8.58
C ASP A 80 -7.79 -2.28 -8.62
N LEU A 81 -8.19 -1.64 -7.53
CA LEU A 81 -9.54 -1.08 -7.42
C LEU A 81 -9.74 0.16 -8.29
N SER A 82 -8.67 0.77 -8.82
CA SER A 82 -8.83 1.87 -9.78
C SER A 82 -9.55 1.47 -11.07
N GLN A 83 -9.51 0.16 -11.41
CA GLN A 83 -10.14 -0.39 -12.61
C GLN A 83 -11.61 -0.76 -12.40
N THR A 84 -12.03 -1.01 -11.17
CA THR A 84 -13.28 -1.71 -10.89
C THR A 84 -14.18 -1.01 -9.90
N ALA A 85 -13.63 -0.16 -9.01
CA ALA A 85 -14.41 0.57 -8.04
C ALA A 85 -15.21 1.71 -8.67
N GLN A 86 -16.40 1.95 -8.13
CA GLN A 86 -17.20 3.15 -8.38
C GLN A 86 -17.27 3.95 -7.07
N ILE A 87 -17.21 5.26 -7.16
CA ILE A 87 -17.24 6.15 -5.99
C ILE A 87 -18.44 7.08 -6.11
N TYR A 88 -19.12 7.25 -5.00
CA TYR A 88 -20.29 8.12 -4.89
C TYR A 88 -20.12 9.05 -3.69
N ILE A 89 -20.63 10.28 -3.79
CA ILE A 89 -20.62 11.25 -2.69
C ILE A 89 -22.00 11.87 -2.47
N SER A 90 -22.29 12.28 -1.23
CA SER A 90 -23.47 13.06 -0.86
C SER A 90 -23.13 14.00 0.27
N GLU A 91 -23.75 15.18 0.26
CA GLU A 91 -23.71 16.13 1.38
C GLU A 91 -24.53 15.63 2.58
N GLN A 92 -25.40 14.65 2.39
CA GLN A 92 -26.19 14.03 3.44
C GLN A 92 -25.39 13.01 4.22
N GLU A 93 -25.62 12.92 5.51
CA GLU A 93 -25.09 11.86 6.37
C GLU A 93 -25.88 10.56 6.13
N ASN A 94 -25.17 9.43 6.07
CA ASN A 94 -25.73 8.08 5.84
C ASN A 94 -26.64 7.99 4.58
N ALA A 95 -26.23 8.71 3.53
CA ALA A 95 -27.00 8.70 2.28
C ALA A 95 -26.97 7.31 1.62
N GLU A 96 -28.13 6.91 1.09
CA GLU A 96 -28.22 5.72 0.22
C GLU A 96 -27.60 6.00 -1.14
N ILE A 97 -27.09 4.97 -1.82
CA ILE A 97 -26.33 5.11 -3.06
C ILE A 97 -27.12 5.76 -4.20
N ASP A 98 -28.44 5.54 -4.25
CA ASP A 98 -29.35 6.05 -5.28
C ASP A 98 -29.58 7.58 -5.21
N VAL A 99 -29.28 8.20 -4.06
CA VAL A 99 -29.36 9.66 -3.88
C VAL A 99 -27.96 10.33 -3.91
N CYS A 100 -26.91 9.54 -4.14
CA CYS A 100 -25.54 10.05 -4.22
C CYS A 100 -25.15 10.41 -5.67
N THR A 101 -24.18 11.31 -5.80
CA THR A 101 -23.59 11.65 -7.09
C THR A 101 -22.36 10.80 -7.35
N GLU A 102 -22.30 10.12 -8.51
CA GLU A 102 -21.13 9.37 -8.92
C GLU A 102 -19.96 10.29 -9.25
N VAL A 103 -18.77 9.96 -8.73
CA VAL A 103 -17.53 10.66 -8.99
C VAL A 103 -16.71 9.86 -9.98
N SER A 104 -16.57 10.38 -11.17
CA SER A 104 -15.71 9.79 -12.21
C SER A 104 -14.25 10.05 -11.90
N PHE A 105 -13.41 9.04 -12.04
CA PHE A 105 -11.95 9.17 -12.00
C PHE A 105 -11.32 8.30 -13.09
N THR A 106 -10.13 8.70 -13.55
CA THR A 106 -9.40 7.93 -14.58
C THR A 106 -8.74 6.73 -13.93
N PRO A 107 -9.02 5.49 -14.38
CA PRO A 107 -8.31 4.30 -13.95
C PRO A 107 -6.80 4.42 -14.20
N ASN A 108 -6.01 3.63 -13.49
CA ASN A 108 -4.61 3.44 -13.86
C ASN A 108 -4.53 2.83 -15.29
N PRO A 109 -3.49 3.13 -16.07
CA PRO A 109 -3.28 2.45 -17.35
C PRO A 109 -3.31 0.94 -17.15
N SER A 110 -4.03 0.23 -18.01
CA SER A 110 -4.35 -1.20 -17.87
C SER A 110 -3.11 -2.05 -17.55
N GLY A 111 -3.14 -2.74 -16.44
CA GLY A 111 -2.18 -3.79 -16.05
C GLY A 111 -1.00 -3.35 -15.20
N GLU A 112 -0.74 -2.06 -15.06
CA GLU A 112 0.30 -1.57 -14.14
C GLU A 112 -0.37 -0.82 -12.99
N LEU A 113 -0.19 -1.32 -11.76
CA LEU A 113 -0.14 -0.40 -10.64
C LEU A 113 0.91 0.63 -10.99
N HIS A 114 0.55 1.90 -10.99
CA HIS A 114 1.55 2.93 -10.74
C HIS A 114 1.97 2.80 -9.28
N LEU A 115 2.75 1.75 -9.01
CA LEU A 115 3.70 1.85 -7.92
C LEU A 115 4.49 3.12 -8.24
N PRO A 116 4.68 4.09 -7.32
CA PRO A 116 5.57 5.21 -7.57
C PRO A 116 6.81 4.65 -8.27
N ASP A 117 7.39 5.42 -9.18
CA ASP A 117 8.48 4.98 -10.07
C ASP A 117 9.69 4.35 -9.35
N TYR A 118 9.71 4.38 -8.01
CA TYR A 118 10.81 3.85 -7.19
C TYR A 118 10.64 2.39 -6.72
N VAL A 119 9.47 1.75 -6.85
CA VAL A 119 9.30 0.30 -6.57
C VAL A 119 8.65 -0.40 -7.76
N LYS A 120 9.22 -1.51 -8.20
CA LYS A 120 8.70 -2.31 -9.32
C LYS A 120 8.72 -3.79 -8.98
N VAL A 121 7.64 -4.48 -9.30
CA VAL A 121 7.59 -5.95 -9.31
C VAL A 121 7.79 -6.41 -10.75
N ILE A 122 8.84 -7.21 -11.00
CA ILE A 122 9.24 -7.66 -12.32
C ILE A 122 9.27 -9.17 -12.34
N VAL A 123 8.51 -9.79 -13.25
CA VAL A 123 8.58 -11.24 -13.50
C VAL A 123 9.58 -11.48 -14.62
N MET A 124 10.62 -12.27 -14.34
CA MET A 124 11.66 -12.68 -15.29
C MET A 124 11.50 -14.16 -15.58
N GLU A 125 10.65 -14.48 -16.55
CA GLU A 125 10.26 -15.87 -16.89
C GLU A 125 11.47 -16.75 -17.28
N GLU A 126 12.43 -16.20 -18.03
CA GLU A 126 13.63 -16.92 -18.45
C GLU A 126 14.52 -17.35 -17.27
N GLN A 127 14.52 -16.60 -16.18
CA GLN A 127 15.28 -16.90 -14.96
C GLN A 127 14.46 -17.61 -13.90
N ASN A 128 13.15 -17.78 -14.13
CA ASN A 128 12.20 -18.32 -13.17
C ASN A 128 12.21 -17.57 -11.82
N ILE A 129 12.25 -16.23 -11.88
CA ILE A 129 12.20 -15.37 -10.69
C ILE A 129 11.17 -14.26 -10.81
N VAL A 130 10.62 -13.84 -9.66
CA VAL A 130 9.90 -12.59 -9.47
C VAL A 130 10.73 -11.68 -8.57
N SER A 131 10.98 -10.45 -9.04
CA SER A 131 11.84 -9.48 -8.37
C SER A 131 11.05 -8.25 -7.92
N VAL A 132 11.38 -7.73 -6.74
CA VAL A 132 10.97 -6.41 -6.25
C VAL A 132 12.19 -5.52 -6.33
N SER A 133 12.17 -4.54 -7.23
CA SER A 133 13.25 -3.56 -7.42
C SER A 133 12.86 -2.26 -6.72
N PHE A 134 13.76 -1.71 -5.89
CA PHE A 134 13.57 -0.46 -5.17
C PHE A 134 14.66 0.54 -5.57
N ALA A 135 14.25 1.58 -6.28
CA ALA A 135 15.12 2.67 -6.74
C ALA A 135 15.32 3.68 -5.60
N ILE A 136 16.28 3.43 -4.74
CA ILE A 136 16.54 4.24 -3.53
C ILE A 136 17.00 5.66 -3.84
N GLU A 137 17.55 5.91 -5.03
CA GLU A 137 17.98 7.24 -5.50
C GLU A 137 16.84 8.04 -6.15
N ALA A 138 15.63 7.47 -6.27
CA ALA A 138 14.46 8.23 -6.72
C ALA A 138 14.17 9.39 -5.75
N PRO A 139 13.59 10.51 -6.20
CA PRO A 139 13.49 11.74 -5.41
C PRO A 139 12.90 11.58 -4.01
N LYS A 140 11.86 10.77 -3.87
CA LYS A 140 11.16 10.58 -2.58
C LYS A 140 11.95 9.69 -1.61
N PRO A 141 12.38 8.45 -1.97
CA PRO A 141 13.25 7.65 -1.11
C PRO A 141 14.57 8.35 -0.75
N TYR A 142 15.17 9.08 -1.70
CA TYR A 142 16.40 9.83 -1.46
C TYR A 142 16.19 10.92 -0.40
N ALA A 143 15.17 11.77 -0.56
CA ALA A 143 14.84 12.83 0.40
C ALA A 143 14.53 12.26 1.81
N LEU A 144 13.86 11.10 1.86
CA LEU A 144 13.62 10.38 3.10
C LEU A 144 14.91 9.85 3.70
N GLY A 145 15.81 9.28 2.89
CA GLY A 145 17.14 8.82 3.31
C GLY A 145 17.96 9.92 3.97
N GLU A 146 17.94 11.14 3.42
CA GLU A 146 18.61 12.31 4.01
C GLU A 146 18.04 12.66 5.41
N LYS A 147 16.72 12.57 5.59
CA LYS A 147 16.08 12.79 6.90
C LYS A 147 16.47 11.72 7.91
N LEU A 148 16.53 10.45 7.49
CA LEU A 148 16.94 9.34 8.35
C LEU A 148 18.41 9.46 8.76
N ASN A 149 19.28 9.87 7.85
CA ASN A 149 20.69 10.17 8.13
C ASN A 149 20.84 11.34 9.15
N ALA A 150 19.93 12.30 9.15
CA ALA A 150 19.91 13.37 10.14
C ALA A 150 19.50 12.89 11.56
N ILE A 151 18.80 11.75 11.68
CA ILE A 151 18.47 11.13 12.97
C ILE A 151 19.67 10.37 13.53
N ASP A 152 20.42 9.67 12.66
CA ASP A 152 21.61 8.93 13.01
C ASP A 152 22.58 8.94 11.82
N ASP A 153 23.80 9.43 12.03
CA ASP A 153 24.84 9.56 10.99
C ASP A 153 25.32 8.22 10.43
N GLN A 154 25.05 7.11 11.12
CA GLN A 154 25.29 5.75 10.64
C GLN A 154 24.15 5.22 9.73
N ALA A 155 23.02 5.91 9.71
CA ALA A 155 21.88 5.59 8.84
C ALA A 155 22.04 6.20 7.43
N TYR A 156 23.26 6.19 6.87
CA TYR A 156 23.47 6.57 5.47
C TYR A 156 22.72 5.59 4.55
N MET A 157 21.56 6.03 4.03
CA MET A 157 20.56 5.16 3.40
C MET A 157 20.93 4.77 1.97
N ASN A 158 22.04 4.03 1.82
CA ASN A 158 22.38 3.29 0.60
C ASN A 158 21.63 1.94 0.54
N GLY A 159 21.79 1.18 -0.55
CA GLY A 159 21.13 -0.11 -0.73
C GLY A 159 21.37 -1.10 0.41
N TYR A 160 22.56 -1.12 0.99
CA TYR A 160 22.90 -1.99 2.12
C TYR A 160 22.16 -1.60 3.41
N ASN A 161 22.04 -0.31 3.67
CA ASN A 161 21.34 0.18 4.87
C ASN A 161 19.82 0.07 4.71
N TRP A 162 19.29 0.31 3.51
CA TRP A 162 17.90 0.02 3.21
C TRP A 162 17.59 -1.47 3.39
N ALA A 163 18.45 -2.38 2.88
CA ALA A 163 18.29 -3.82 3.09
C ALA A 163 18.23 -4.18 4.58
N ALA A 164 19.21 -3.69 5.36
CA ALA A 164 19.26 -3.99 6.79
C ALA A 164 18.02 -3.50 7.56
N LEU A 165 17.48 -2.34 7.17
CA LEU A 165 16.26 -1.79 7.75
C LEU A 165 15.02 -2.59 7.37
N LEU A 166 14.90 -2.92 6.09
CA LEU A 166 13.78 -3.71 5.57
C LEU A 166 13.78 -5.13 6.14
N ASP A 167 14.94 -5.79 6.20
CA ASP A 167 15.09 -7.10 6.83
C ASP A 167 14.68 -7.06 8.30
N TYR A 168 15.13 -6.03 9.05
CA TYR A 168 14.72 -5.86 10.44
C TYR A 168 13.21 -5.68 10.57
N TYR A 169 12.59 -4.86 9.72
CA TYR A 169 11.14 -4.65 9.74
C TYR A 169 10.38 -5.95 9.45
N LEU A 170 10.83 -6.70 8.43
CA LEU A 170 10.24 -7.98 8.05
C LEU A 170 10.37 -9.02 9.18
N GLU A 171 11.56 -9.16 9.78
CA GLU A 171 11.77 -10.07 10.92
C GLU A 171 10.77 -9.83 12.06
N MET A 172 10.42 -8.57 12.30
CA MET A 172 9.57 -8.18 13.44
C MET A 172 8.08 -8.24 13.12
N ASN A 173 7.68 -7.98 11.87
CA ASN A 173 6.28 -7.73 11.55
C ASN A 173 5.69 -8.70 10.51
N LEU A 174 6.50 -9.17 9.55
CA LEU A 174 6.05 -9.98 8.41
C LEU A 174 7.10 -11.07 8.06
N PRO A 175 7.48 -11.96 9.00
CA PRO A 175 8.55 -12.93 8.80
C PRO A 175 8.29 -13.90 7.63
N ASP A 176 7.04 -14.14 7.29
CA ASP A 176 6.66 -15.03 6.17
C ASP A 176 7.16 -14.51 4.81
N LEU A 177 7.36 -13.19 4.67
CA LEU A 177 7.90 -12.60 3.45
C LEU A 177 9.39 -12.88 3.27
N LEU A 178 10.13 -13.19 4.34
CA LEU A 178 11.55 -13.55 4.27
C LEU A 178 11.77 -14.97 3.74
N GLU A 179 10.76 -15.83 3.85
CA GLU A 179 10.88 -17.21 3.42
C GLU A 179 11.06 -17.32 1.90
N GLY A 180 12.21 -17.86 1.47
CA GLY A 180 12.59 -18.00 0.06
C GLY A 180 13.08 -16.69 -0.59
N MET A 181 13.09 -15.58 0.13
CA MET A 181 13.60 -14.30 -0.36
C MET A 181 15.13 -14.34 -0.46
N LYS A 182 15.64 -13.79 -1.56
CA LYS A 182 17.04 -13.47 -1.76
C LYS A 182 17.17 -12.01 -2.14
N THR A 183 18.31 -11.39 -1.85
CA THR A 183 18.55 -9.99 -2.13
C THR A 183 19.76 -9.80 -3.03
N ASP A 184 19.69 -8.77 -3.87
CA ASP A 184 20.80 -8.25 -4.64
C ASP A 184 20.98 -6.78 -4.27
N LEU A 185 22.15 -6.48 -3.71
CA LEU A 185 22.42 -5.22 -3.03
C LEU A 185 23.55 -4.48 -3.72
N GLU A 186 23.27 -3.26 -4.15
CA GLU A 186 24.24 -2.31 -4.66
C GLU A 186 24.17 -1.00 -3.86
N ALA A 187 25.17 -0.14 -4.00
CA ALA A 187 25.18 1.13 -3.29
C ALA A 187 23.99 2.03 -3.66
N GLY A 188 23.60 2.04 -4.93
CA GLY A 188 22.52 2.88 -5.48
C GLY A 188 21.18 2.16 -5.70
N SER A 189 21.10 0.87 -5.45
CA SER A 189 19.89 0.08 -5.69
C SER A 189 19.70 -1.05 -4.69
N TYR A 190 18.45 -1.47 -4.54
CA TYR A 190 18.05 -2.63 -3.76
C TYR A 190 17.10 -3.49 -4.60
N ALA A 191 17.33 -4.78 -4.64
CA ALA A 191 16.37 -5.73 -5.18
C ALA A 191 16.21 -6.94 -4.26
N ALA A 192 14.98 -7.40 -4.10
CA ALA A 192 14.65 -8.69 -3.50
C ALA A 192 13.98 -9.57 -4.56
N TYR A 193 14.24 -10.88 -4.53
CA TYR A 193 13.65 -11.79 -5.48
C TYR A 193 13.35 -13.16 -4.88
N TYR A 194 12.35 -13.81 -5.48
CA TYR A 194 11.88 -15.14 -5.13
C TYR A 194 11.87 -16.01 -6.39
N GLU A 195 11.78 -17.33 -6.22
CA GLU A 195 11.43 -18.25 -7.31
C GLU A 195 10.02 -17.89 -7.85
N ASP A 196 9.82 -17.89 -9.17
CA ASP A 196 8.55 -17.51 -9.79
C ASP A 196 7.48 -18.57 -9.59
N THR A 197 6.68 -18.42 -8.57
CA THR A 197 5.49 -19.19 -8.26
C THR A 197 4.30 -18.26 -7.97
N PRO A 198 3.05 -18.71 -8.13
CA PRO A 198 1.89 -17.89 -7.80
C PRO A 198 1.92 -17.34 -6.36
N GLU A 199 2.38 -18.13 -5.40
CA GLU A 199 2.53 -17.73 -4.01
C GLU A 199 3.60 -16.64 -3.85
N ASN A 200 4.77 -16.84 -4.47
CA ASN A 200 5.87 -15.89 -4.39
C ASN A 200 5.58 -14.59 -5.16
N ARG A 201 4.80 -14.64 -6.25
CA ARG A 201 4.28 -13.42 -6.91
C ARG A 201 3.42 -12.60 -5.95
N LYS A 202 2.60 -13.27 -5.10
CA LYS A 202 1.82 -12.61 -4.05
C LYS A 202 2.74 -12.00 -2.98
N LYS A 203 3.75 -12.75 -2.49
CA LYS A 203 4.75 -12.24 -1.54
C LYS A 203 5.49 -11.02 -2.10
N ALA A 204 5.92 -11.07 -3.36
CA ALA A 204 6.60 -9.95 -4.03
C ALA A 204 5.71 -8.69 -4.10
N SER A 205 4.41 -8.86 -4.41
CA SER A 205 3.47 -7.75 -4.40
C SER A 205 3.30 -7.15 -3.00
N GLN A 206 3.11 -7.99 -1.99
CA GLN A 206 2.99 -7.55 -0.59
C GLN A 206 4.26 -6.83 -0.11
N TYR A 207 5.42 -7.30 -0.55
CA TYR A 207 6.69 -6.65 -0.20
C TYR A 207 6.86 -5.30 -0.88
N ALA A 208 6.45 -5.17 -2.14
CA ALA A 208 6.41 -3.88 -2.83
C ALA A 208 5.48 -2.89 -2.13
N ASP A 209 4.27 -3.34 -1.73
CA ASP A 209 3.31 -2.54 -0.97
C ASP A 209 3.89 -2.10 0.39
N LEU A 210 4.64 -2.97 1.07
CA LEU A 210 5.32 -2.62 2.31
C LEU A 210 6.37 -1.52 2.11
N ILE A 211 7.22 -1.62 1.08
CA ILE A 211 8.22 -0.58 0.78
C ILE A 211 7.52 0.75 0.53
N HIS A 212 6.41 0.73 -0.18
CA HIS A 212 5.57 1.90 -0.39
C HIS A 212 5.08 2.49 0.92
N TYR A 213 4.44 1.64 1.73
CA TYR A 213 3.93 2.04 3.03
C TYR A 213 5.02 2.73 3.86
N LEU A 214 6.19 2.12 3.97
CA LEU A 214 7.30 2.67 4.77
C LEU A 214 7.83 4.00 4.21
N VAL A 215 7.90 4.15 2.90
CA VAL A 215 8.34 5.42 2.27
C VAL A 215 7.28 6.52 2.40
N ASP A 216 6.00 6.15 2.45
CA ASP A 216 4.88 7.08 2.60
C ASP A 216 4.62 7.45 4.07
N ASN A 217 4.97 6.56 5.01
CA ASN A 217 4.79 6.74 6.45
C ASN A 217 6.13 7.01 7.15
N GLU A 218 6.66 8.21 6.94
CA GLU A 218 7.95 8.66 7.47
C GLU A 218 8.08 8.45 8.99
N GLU A 219 6.98 8.61 9.73
CA GLU A 219 6.97 8.50 11.19
C GLU A 219 7.26 7.07 11.65
N ASP A 220 6.64 6.06 11.01
CA ASP A 220 6.88 4.65 11.27
C ASP A 220 8.29 4.23 10.89
N LEU A 221 8.79 4.74 9.78
CA LEU A 221 10.15 4.45 9.33
C LEU A 221 11.18 5.06 10.29
N CYS A 222 10.98 6.29 10.74
CA CYS A 222 11.82 6.94 11.76
C CYS A 222 11.82 6.16 13.08
N GLN A 223 10.67 5.62 13.51
CA GLN A 223 10.58 4.80 14.71
C GLN A 223 11.29 3.46 14.52
N THR A 224 11.15 2.86 13.35
CA THR A 224 11.82 1.61 12.99
C THR A 224 13.35 1.75 13.04
N ILE A 225 13.91 2.83 12.47
CA ILE A 225 15.36 3.13 12.57
C ILE A 225 15.79 3.26 14.02
N LYS A 226 15.09 4.03 14.84
CA LYS A 226 15.44 4.18 16.26
C LYS A 226 15.50 2.83 16.98
N ASN A 227 14.53 1.96 16.75
CA ASN A 227 14.47 0.63 17.33
C ASN A 227 15.61 -0.29 16.83
N PHE A 228 15.90 -0.22 15.53
CA PHE A 228 16.99 -0.95 14.87
C PHE A 228 18.36 -0.57 15.48
N MET A 229 18.63 0.72 15.61
CA MET A 229 19.88 1.23 16.16
C MET A 229 20.07 0.85 17.64
N ILE A 230 19.00 0.90 18.46
CA ILE A 230 19.04 0.42 19.86
C ILE A 230 19.42 -1.06 19.91
N ARG A 231 18.90 -1.89 19.00
CA ARG A 231 19.23 -3.34 18.94
C ARG A 231 20.70 -3.56 18.54
N CYS A 232 21.21 -2.78 17.60
CA CYS A 232 22.60 -2.87 17.14
C CYS A 232 23.59 -2.49 18.25
N THR A 233 23.30 -1.44 19.04
CA THR A 233 24.13 -1.03 20.18
C THR A 233 24.14 -2.05 21.31
N ARG A 234 23.01 -2.70 21.60
CA ARG A 234 22.94 -3.76 22.65
C ARG A 234 23.70 -5.04 22.27
N LYS A 235 23.86 -5.36 20.99
CA LYS A 235 24.64 -6.54 20.55
C LYS A 235 26.15 -6.32 20.57
N ARG A 236 26.64 -5.08 20.74
CA ARG A 236 28.06 -4.71 20.83
C ARG A 236 28.58 -4.61 22.27
N GLN A 237 27.72 -4.74 23.27
CA GLN A 237 28.05 -4.85 24.71
C GLN A 237 27.96 -6.30 25.18
#